data_4c15057a3ff3577d27c12cc8bab7dcd5
#
_entry.id   4c15057a3ff3577d27c12cc8bab7dcd5
#
_cell.length_a   1.000
_cell.length_b   1.000
_cell.length_c   1.000
_cell.angle_alpha   90.00
_cell.angle_beta   90.00
_cell.angle_gamma   90.00
#
_symmetry.space_group_name_H-M   'P 1'
#
loop_
_entity.id
_entity.type
_entity.pdbx_description
1 polymer ?
#
loop_
_entity_poly.entity_id
_entity_poly.type
_entity_poly.pdbx_seq_one_letter_code
_entity_poly.pdbx_strand_id
1 'polypeptide(L)'
;HMKADPYANYAELRPGTASRITNIENLKWTDSSWMTAREKWNHKKEPMSVYEVHMGSWKRHPGTEDEGFYTYREFAKEITKYMKDMGYTHVEIMGIAEHPFDGSWGYQVTGYYAPTSRYGTPEDFAWMINYLHRNGIGVIMDWVPAHFPKDEHGLAEFDGTATYEYADPRKGEHPDWGTKIFDLGKNEVRNFLIANALFWVEHFH
;
A
#
# COMPACT_ATOMS: atom_id res chain seq x y z
N HIS A 1 -19.05 1.11 18.00
CA HIS A 1 -18.17 0.24 17.19
C HIS A 1 -16.71 0.48 17.55
N MET A 2 -15.89 -0.56 17.47
CA MET A 2 -14.43 -0.43 17.61
C MET A 2 -13.87 0.08 16.28
N LYS A 3 -12.97 1.07 16.34
CA LYS A 3 -12.30 1.63 15.18
C LYS A 3 -10.81 1.34 15.22
N ALA A 4 -10.21 1.01 14.07
CA ALA A 4 -8.77 0.96 13.94
C ALA A 4 -8.20 2.38 13.95
N ASP A 5 -6.95 2.52 14.37
CA ASP A 5 -6.25 3.80 14.31
C ASP A 5 -5.98 4.17 12.83
N PRO A 6 -6.49 5.32 12.35
CA PRO A 6 -6.29 5.75 10.95
C PRO A 6 -4.83 5.98 10.55
N TYR A 7 -3.95 6.20 11.52
CA TYR A 7 -2.51 6.44 11.34
C TYR A 7 -1.63 5.24 11.72
N ALA A 8 -2.24 4.09 12.05
CA ALA A 8 -1.48 2.89 12.39
C ALA A 8 -0.57 2.44 11.23
N ASN A 9 0.67 2.10 11.56
CA ASN A 9 1.65 1.63 10.60
C ASN A 9 1.69 0.10 10.45
N TYR A 10 0.86 -0.61 11.21
CA TYR A 10 0.71 -2.05 11.14
C TYR A 10 -0.69 -2.48 11.58
N ALA A 11 -1.26 -3.45 10.89
CA ALA A 11 -2.57 -4.02 11.19
C ALA A 11 -2.44 -5.50 11.56
N GLU A 12 -3.42 -6.03 12.27
CA GLU A 12 -3.57 -7.47 12.43
C GLU A 12 -3.80 -8.14 11.08
N LEU A 13 -3.34 -9.39 10.99
CA LEU A 13 -3.73 -10.23 9.85
C LEU A 13 -5.24 -10.52 9.94
N ARG A 14 -5.92 -10.35 8.83
CA ARG A 14 -7.35 -10.68 8.74
C ARG A 14 -7.64 -12.13 9.18
N PRO A 15 -8.79 -12.43 9.78
CA PRO A 15 -9.96 -11.54 9.97
C PRO A 15 -9.82 -10.52 11.12
N GLY A 16 -8.66 -10.44 11.77
CA GLY A 16 -8.40 -9.41 12.78
C GLY A 16 -8.49 -7.99 12.16
N THR A 17 -8.95 -7.03 12.97
CA THR A 17 -9.20 -5.65 12.51
C THR A 17 -8.49 -4.60 13.36
N ALA A 18 -7.73 -5.03 14.38
CA ALA A 18 -7.05 -4.11 15.27
C ALA A 18 -5.75 -3.56 14.67
N SER A 19 -5.42 -2.36 15.09
CA SER A 19 -4.11 -1.76 14.85
C SER A 19 -3.07 -2.39 15.77
N ARG A 20 -1.86 -2.61 15.25
CA ARG A 20 -0.71 -3.11 16.02
C ARG A 20 0.32 -2.01 16.22
N ILE A 21 0.86 -1.94 17.43
CA ILE A 21 1.95 -1.00 17.72
C ILE A 21 3.23 -1.53 17.06
N THR A 22 3.88 -0.68 16.28
CA THR A 22 5.17 -0.96 15.65
C THR A 22 6.01 0.31 15.61
N ASN A 23 7.32 0.14 15.49
CA ASN A 23 8.24 1.27 15.30
C ASN A 23 8.89 1.15 13.91
N ILE A 24 8.55 2.08 13.03
CA ILE A 24 9.08 2.17 11.67
C ILE A 24 10.27 3.13 11.53
N GLU A 25 10.65 3.86 12.61
CA GLU A 25 11.78 4.80 12.58
C GLU A 25 13.13 4.07 12.44
N ASN A 26 13.18 2.80 12.82
CA ASN A 26 14.39 1.98 12.81
C ASN A 26 14.51 1.06 11.59
N LEU A 27 13.77 1.32 10.51
CA LEU A 27 13.90 0.58 9.27
C LEU A 27 15.32 0.69 8.71
N LYS A 28 15.89 -0.45 8.27
CA LYS A 28 17.29 -0.49 7.84
C LYS A 28 17.36 -0.39 6.32
N TRP A 29 17.92 0.71 5.85
CA TRP A 29 18.12 0.97 4.45
C TRP A 29 19.60 0.82 4.05
N THR A 30 19.85 0.17 2.94
CA THR A 30 21.19 -0.03 2.36
C THR A 30 21.19 0.25 0.85
N ASP A 31 20.24 1.04 0.38
CA ASP A 31 19.97 1.38 -1.01
C ASP A 31 20.44 2.80 -1.40
N SER A 32 21.36 3.39 -0.63
CA SER A 32 21.88 4.75 -0.85
C SER A 32 22.40 5.00 -2.27
N SER A 33 22.97 3.98 -2.90
CA SER A 33 23.44 4.08 -4.29
C SER A 33 22.26 4.26 -5.26
N TRP A 34 21.15 3.55 -5.03
CA TRP A 34 19.91 3.70 -5.79
C TRP A 34 19.31 5.09 -5.59
N MET A 35 19.19 5.54 -4.33
CA MET A 35 18.65 6.87 -4.01
C MET A 35 19.43 7.98 -4.69
N THR A 36 20.77 7.92 -4.65
CA THR A 36 21.64 8.89 -5.35
C THR A 36 21.49 8.83 -6.88
N ALA A 37 21.32 7.63 -7.44
CA ALA A 37 21.11 7.48 -8.88
C ALA A 37 19.74 8.02 -9.29
N ARG A 38 18.69 7.76 -8.49
CA ARG A 38 17.32 8.25 -8.71
C ARG A 38 17.26 9.78 -8.75
N GLU A 39 17.98 10.48 -7.87
CA GLU A 39 18.05 11.96 -7.88
C GLU A 39 18.57 12.53 -9.20
N LYS A 40 19.46 11.80 -9.85
CA LYS A 40 20.09 12.20 -11.11
C LYS A 40 19.34 11.72 -12.35
N TRP A 41 18.41 10.79 -12.15
CA TRP A 41 17.69 10.17 -13.25
C TRP A 41 16.69 11.12 -13.89
N ASN A 42 16.84 11.33 -15.19
CA ASN A 42 15.91 12.16 -15.95
C ASN A 42 14.81 11.29 -16.58
N HIS A 43 13.71 11.14 -15.86
CA HIS A 43 12.55 10.33 -16.29
C HIS A 43 11.90 10.75 -17.63
N LYS A 44 12.27 11.93 -18.17
CA LYS A 44 11.82 12.38 -19.50
C LYS A 44 12.77 11.96 -20.62
N LYS A 45 13.96 11.49 -20.31
CA LYS A 45 15.00 11.13 -21.29
C LYS A 45 15.47 9.68 -21.16
N GLU A 46 15.40 9.12 -19.96
CA GLU A 46 15.81 7.75 -19.68
C GLU A 46 14.67 6.77 -20.01
N PRO A 47 14.98 5.61 -20.58
CA PRO A 47 13.95 4.59 -20.86
C PRO A 47 13.37 4.03 -19.57
N MET A 48 12.05 3.85 -19.52
CA MET A 48 11.33 3.21 -18.44
C MET A 48 10.45 2.09 -18.99
N SER A 49 10.55 0.92 -18.37
CA SER A 49 9.66 -0.22 -18.62
C SER A 49 9.09 -0.68 -17.28
N VAL A 50 7.77 -0.61 -17.13
CA VAL A 50 7.05 -0.90 -15.88
C VAL A 50 6.34 -2.24 -16.00
N TYR A 51 6.47 -3.07 -14.98
CA TYR A 51 5.68 -4.28 -14.79
C TYR A 51 4.71 -4.07 -13.63
N GLU A 52 3.43 -3.95 -13.94
CA GLU A 52 2.35 -3.86 -12.96
C GLU A 52 2.00 -5.25 -12.43
N VAL A 53 1.87 -5.39 -11.12
CA VAL A 53 1.63 -6.69 -10.49
C VAL A 53 0.82 -6.58 -9.20
N HIS A 54 -0.16 -7.49 -9.07
CA HIS A 54 -0.83 -7.76 -7.80
C HIS A 54 -0.14 -8.93 -7.09
N MET A 55 0.46 -8.68 -5.93
CA MET A 55 1.27 -9.68 -5.21
C MET A 55 0.51 -10.97 -4.91
N GLY A 56 -0.73 -10.86 -4.45
CA GLY A 56 -1.54 -12.01 -4.03
C GLY A 56 -2.00 -12.94 -5.15
N SER A 57 -1.93 -12.50 -6.42
CA SER A 57 -2.34 -13.31 -7.56
C SER A 57 -1.20 -13.67 -8.52
N TRP A 58 -0.02 -13.06 -8.38
CA TRP A 58 1.09 -13.29 -9.29
C TRP A 58 1.67 -14.71 -9.19
N LYS A 59 2.00 -15.13 -7.97
CA LYS A 59 2.42 -16.51 -7.65
C LYS A 59 1.96 -16.87 -6.24
N ARG A 60 1.70 -18.16 -6.03
CA ARG A 60 1.34 -18.75 -4.73
C ARG A 60 2.14 -20.02 -4.48
N HIS A 61 2.25 -20.40 -3.22
CA HIS A 61 2.84 -21.70 -2.86
C HIS A 61 1.96 -22.83 -3.38
N PRO A 62 2.54 -23.84 -4.06
CA PRO A 62 1.78 -24.99 -4.57
C PRO A 62 1.10 -25.77 -3.44
N GLY A 63 -0.13 -26.26 -3.69
CA GLY A 63 -0.87 -27.14 -2.77
C GLY A 63 -1.50 -26.43 -1.57
N THR A 64 -1.51 -25.10 -1.53
CA THR A 64 -2.24 -24.34 -0.54
C THR A 64 -3.55 -23.82 -1.18
N GLU A 65 -4.70 -24.29 -0.71
CA GLU A 65 -5.99 -23.85 -1.23
C GLU A 65 -6.32 -22.44 -0.76
N ASP A 66 -5.98 -22.11 0.50
CA ASP A 66 -6.17 -20.80 1.09
C ASP A 66 -4.85 -20.13 1.44
N GLU A 67 -4.73 -18.84 1.13
CA GLU A 67 -3.69 -17.94 1.59
C GLU A 67 -2.23 -18.34 1.35
N GLY A 68 -1.93 -19.21 0.39
CA GLY A 68 -0.56 -19.56 0.01
C GLY A 68 0.20 -18.40 -0.65
N PHE A 69 0.04 -17.18 -0.12
CA PHE A 69 0.71 -16.01 -0.62
C PHE A 69 2.22 -16.09 -0.39
N TYR A 70 2.97 -15.54 -1.32
CA TYR A 70 4.37 -15.21 -1.05
C TYR A 70 4.45 -14.10 -0.02
N THR A 71 5.40 -14.23 0.90
CA THR A 71 5.80 -13.13 1.78
C THR A 71 6.47 -12.02 0.98
N TYR A 72 6.55 -10.81 1.54
CA TYR A 72 7.31 -9.70 0.94
C TYR A 72 8.71 -10.11 0.52
N ARG A 73 9.40 -10.91 1.36
CA ARG A 73 10.77 -11.36 1.09
C ARG A 73 10.86 -12.41 -0.01
N GLU A 74 9.92 -13.31 -0.10
CA GLU A 74 9.84 -14.32 -1.18
C GLU A 74 9.51 -13.65 -2.50
N PHE A 75 8.48 -12.79 -2.49
CA PHE A 75 8.09 -12.02 -3.67
C PHE A 75 9.27 -11.20 -4.21
N ALA A 76 9.99 -10.47 -3.35
CA ALA A 76 11.14 -9.67 -3.78
C ALA A 76 12.19 -10.48 -4.54
N LYS A 77 12.51 -11.68 -4.07
CA LYS A 77 13.50 -12.56 -4.72
C LYS A 77 13.02 -13.05 -6.08
N GLU A 78 11.77 -13.51 -6.13
CA GLU A 78 11.20 -14.08 -7.36
C GLU A 78 10.92 -13.02 -8.43
N ILE A 79 10.35 -11.88 -8.04
CA ILE A 79 10.07 -10.80 -8.98
C ILE A 79 11.37 -10.19 -9.54
N THR A 80 12.40 -10.06 -8.70
CA THR A 80 13.71 -9.57 -9.16
C THR A 80 14.27 -10.41 -10.29
N LYS A 81 14.20 -11.75 -10.16
CA LYS A 81 14.64 -12.66 -11.22
C LYS A 81 13.86 -12.43 -12.49
N TYR A 82 12.52 -12.44 -12.39
CA TYR A 82 11.64 -12.23 -13.53
C TYR A 82 11.90 -10.87 -14.22
N MET A 83 12.01 -9.80 -13.44
CA MET A 83 12.25 -8.45 -13.96
C MET A 83 13.57 -8.35 -14.75
N LYS A 84 14.63 -8.98 -14.23
CA LYS A 84 15.94 -9.00 -14.90
C LYS A 84 15.91 -9.83 -16.17
N ASP A 85 15.27 -10.98 -16.14
CA ASP A 85 15.15 -11.87 -17.30
C ASP A 85 14.34 -11.20 -18.44
N MET A 86 13.31 -10.41 -18.09
CA MET A 86 12.45 -9.73 -19.03
C MET A 86 12.88 -8.30 -19.39
N GLY A 87 13.84 -7.72 -18.70
CA GLY A 87 14.37 -6.38 -18.97
C GLY A 87 13.49 -5.24 -18.45
N TYR A 88 12.62 -5.46 -17.46
CA TYR A 88 11.86 -4.39 -16.83
C TYR A 88 12.73 -3.57 -15.87
N THR A 89 12.47 -2.25 -15.81
CA THR A 89 13.19 -1.31 -14.95
C THR A 89 12.47 -1.00 -13.65
N HIS A 90 11.16 -1.06 -13.63
CA HIS A 90 10.31 -0.74 -12.49
C HIS A 90 9.21 -1.78 -12.29
N VAL A 91 8.89 -2.06 -11.04
CA VAL A 91 7.70 -2.80 -10.65
C VAL A 91 6.68 -1.85 -10.04
N GLU A 92 5.45 -1.89 -10.52
CA GLU A 92 4.31 -1.21 -9.93
C GLU A 92 3.50 -2.23 -9.13
N ILE A 93 3.33 -1.97 -7.83
CA ILE A 93 2.66 -2.89 -6.92
C ILE A 93 1.26 -2.37 -6.64
N MET A 94 0.26 -3.11 -7.15
CA MET A 94 -1.16 -2.80 -6.96
C MET A 94 -1.55 -2.95 -5.49
N GLY A 95 -2.33 -2.00 -4.98
CA GLY A 95 -3.10 -2.08 -3.75
C GLY A 95 -2.37 -2.63 -2.52
N ILE A 96 -1.18 -2.09 -2.19
CA ILE A 96 -0.33 -2.61 -1.11
C ILE A 96 -0.69 -2.09 0.28
N ALA A 97 -1.50 -1.03 0.40
CA ALA A 97 -2.01 -0.55 1.68
C ALA A 97 -2.99 -1.56 2.29
N GLU A 98 -3.15 -1.55 3.63
CA GLU A 98 -4.00 -2.52 4.31
C GLU A 98 -5.47 -2.41 3.91
N HIS A 99 -6.08 -3.55 3.62
CA HIS A 99 -7.47 -3.65 3.15
C HIS A 99 -8.09 -4.97 3.61
N PRO A 100 -9.42 -5.02 3.90
CA PRO A 100 -10.07 -6.24 4.39
C PRO A 100 -10.42 -7.25 3.30
N PHE A 101 -10.77 -6.77 2.11
CA PHE A 101 -11.37 -7.58 1.04
C PHE A 101 -10.40 -7.83 -0.11
N ASP A 102 -9.97 -9.09 -0.30
CA ASP A 102 -9.04 -9.50 -1.36
C ASP A 102 -9.55 -9.20 -2.77
N GLY A 103 -10.86 -9.36 -2.98
CA GLY A 103 -11.49 -9.10 -4.28
C GLY A 103 -11.42 -7.63 -4.72
N SER A 104 -11.07 -6.71 -3.82
CA SER A 104 -10.82 -5.31 -4.16
C SER A 104 -9.44 -5.07 -4.77
N TRP A 105 -8.56 -6.06 -4.80
CA TRP A 105 -7.14 -5.94 -5.19
C TRP A 105 -6.36 -4.88 -4.41
N GLY A 106 -6.85 -4.54 -3.20
CA GLY A 106 -6.28 -3.49 -2.36
C GLY A 106 -6.80 -2.08 -2.63
N TYR A 107 -7.83 -1.93 -3.46
CA TYR A 107 -8.43 -0.61 -3.75
C TYR A 107 -9.49 -0.17 -2.75
N GLN A 108 -9.87 -1.03 -1.79
CA GLN A 108 -10.76 -0.68 -0.67
C GLN A 108 -9.95 -0.59 0.64
N VAL A 109 -9.16 0.46 0.75
CA VAL A 109 -8.18 0.66 1.82
C VAL A 109 -8.85 0.99 3.15
N THR A 110 -8.45 0.29 4.23
CA THR A 110 -8.83 0.62 5.61
C THR A 110 -7.65 1.13 6.44
N GLY A 111 -6.41 0.76 6.09
CA GLY A 111 -5.19 1.20 6.75
C GLY A 111 -4.27 1.95 5.80
N TYR A 112 -4.47 3.27 5.68
CA TYR A 112 -3.73 4.11 4.73
C TYR A 112 -2.24 4.23 5.02
N TYR A 113 -1.83 4.07 6.28
CA TYR A 113 -0.46 4.21 6.74
C TYR A 113 0.22 2.87 7.05
N ALA A 114 -0.40 1.75 6.65
CA ALA A 114 0.13 0.42 6.90
C ALA A 114 0.26 -0.37 5.59
N PRO A 115 1.41 -0.99 5.30
CA PRO A 115 1.48 -2.05 4.29
C PRO A 115 0.64 -3.23 4.76
N THR A 116 -0.02 -3.91 3.82
CA THR A 116 -0.91 -5.01 4.19
C THR A 116 -0.18 -6.12 4.93
N SER A 117 -0.77 -6.58 6.03
CA SER A 117 -0.24 -7.67 6.87
C SER A 117 -0.28 -9.05 6.20
N ARG A 118 -0.97 -9.18 5.05
CA ARG A 118 -1.09 -10.44 4.29
C ARG A 118 0.25 -11.06 3.92
N TYR A 119 1.25 -10.23 3.67
CA TYR A 119 2.54 -10.65 3.12
C TYR A 119 3.69 -10.51 4.11
N GLY A 120 3.42 -10.03 5.32
CA GLY A 120 4.44 -9.86 6.37
C GLY A 120 4.31 -8.56 7.16
N THR A 121 5.41 -8.15 7.76
CA THR A 121 5.51 -6.96 8.61
C THR A 121 5.92 -5.71 7.81
N PRO A 122 5.78 -4.49 8.37
CA PRO A 122 6.33 -3.28 7.78
C PRO A 122 7.85 -3.35 7.51
N GLU A 123 8.61 -4.05 8.38
CA GLU A 123 10.04 -4.28 8.16
C GLU A 123 10.29 -5.19 6.96
N ASP A 124 9.44 -6.20 6.73
CA ASP A 124 9.54 -7.07 5.56
C ASP A 124 9.22 -6.32 4.28
N PHE A 125 8.25 -5.42 4.33
CA PHE A 125 7.92 -4.53 3.20
C PHE A 125 9.10 -3.59 2.88
N ALA A 126 9.66 -2.91 3.88
CA ALA A 126 10.85 -2.10 3.71
C ALA A 126 12.04 -2.91 3.16
N TRP A 127 12.24 -4.12 3.67
CA TRP A 127 13.27 -5.03 3.17
C TRP A 127 13.05 -5.38 1.70
N MET A 128 11.81 -5.60 1.28
CA MET A 128 11.47 -5.86 -0.12
C MET A 128 11.89 -4.70 -1.02
N ILE A 129 11.51 -3.48 -0.68
CA ILE A 129 11.86 -2.28 -1.45
C ILE A 129 13.39 -2.10 -1.50
N ASN A 130 14.05 -2.18 -0.35
CA ASN A 130 15.51 -2.10 -0.25
C ASN A 130 16.21 -3.17 -1.12
N TYR A 131 15.67 -4.40 -1.14
CA TYR A 131 16.20 -5.48 -1.97
C TYR A 131 16.04 -5.18 -3.47
N LEU A 132 14.88 -4.70 -3.90
CA LEU A 132 14.59 -4.32 -5.28
C LEU A 132 15.52 -3.17 -5.75
N HIS A 133 15.64 -2.11 -4.96
CA HIS A 133 16.53 -0.98 -5.22
C HIS A 133 17.99 -1.41 -5.38
N ARG A 134 18.49 -2.26 -4.48
CA ARG A 134 19.86 -2.82 -4.57
C ARG A 134 20.08 -3.69 -5.81
N ASN A 135 19.01 -4.19 -6.39
CA ASN A 135 19.06 -4.94 -7.66
C ASN A 135 18.81 -4.07 -8.89
N GLY A 136 18.72 -2.75 -8.74
CA GLY A 136 18.53 -1.80 -9.83
C GLY A 136 17.08 -1.74 -10.35
N ILE A 137 16.10 -2.13 -9.52
CA ILE A 137 14.67 -2.12 -9.86
C ILE A 137 13.99 -1.05 -9.05
N GLY A 138 13.32 -0.09 -9.71
CA GLY A 138 12.47 0.91 -9.07
C GLY A 138 11.14 0.32 -8.63
N VAL A 139 10.59 0.89 -7.57
CA VAL A 139 9.28 0.50 -7.03
C VAL A 139 8.30 1.65 -7.18
N ILE A 140 7.15 1.37 -7.75
CA ILE A 140 6.01 2.30 -7.83
C ILE A 140 4.91 1.72 -6.95
N MET A 141 4.39 2.53 -6.06
CA MET A 141 3.24 2.19 -5.24
C MET A 141 1.97 2.76 -5.89
N ASP A 142 1.01 1.89 -6.16
CA ASP A 142 -0.31 2.31 -6.59
C ASP A 142 -1.08 2.85 -5.37
N TRP A 143 -1.23 4.17 -5.32
CA TRP A 143 -1.84 4.89 -4.19
C TRP A 143 -3.25 5.36 -4.52
N VAL A 144 -4.22 4.99 -3.68
CA VAL A 144 -5.65 5.19 -3.92
C VAL A 144 -6.27 6.17 -2.92
N PRO A 145 -6.19 7.49 -3.13
CA PRO A 145 -6.70 8.52 -2.21
C PRO A 145 -8.16 8.92 -2.45
N ALA A 146 -8.90 8.18 -3.29
CA ALA A 146 -10.20 8.63 -3.79
C ALA A 146 -11.36 8.22 -2.88
N HIS A 147 -11.34 7.01 -2.36
CA HIS A 147 -12.48 6.42 -1.67
C HIS A 147 -12.03 5.37 -0.65
N PHE A 148 -12.93 4.91 0.20
CA PHE A 148 -12.68 3.88 1.21
C PHE A 148 -13.94 3.05 1.46
N PRO A 149 -13.80 1.78 1.95
CA PRO A 149 -14.93 0.90 2.19
C PRO A 149 -15.74 1.31 3.42
N LYS A 150 -16.92 0.71 3.56
CA LYS A 150 -17.85 0.96 4.68
C LYS A 150 -17.64 0.01 5.87
N ASP A 151 -16.52 -0.72 5.89
CA ASP A 151 -16.20 -1.63 6.99
C ASP A 151 -16.20 -0.89 8.33
N GLU A 152 -16.84 -1.49 9.34
CA GLU A 152 -17.10 -0.83 10.64
C GLU A 152 -15.84 -0.37 11.37
N HIS A 153 -14.73 -1.09 11.20
CA HIS A 153 -13.43 -0.75 11.80
C HIS A 153 -12.66 0.30 11.03
N GLY A 154 -13.08 0.64 9.79
CA GLY A 154 -12.43 1.62 8.91
C GLY A 154 -12.88 3.05 9.16
N LEU A 155 -12.68 3.90 8.14
CA LEU A 155 -12.89 5.35 8.22
C LEU A 155 -14.35 5.80 8.13
N ALA A 156 -15.25 4.97 7.57
CA ALA A 156 -16.65 5.32 7.38
C ALA A 156 -17.33 5.67 8.70
N GLU A 157 -17.95 6.86 8.76
CA GLU A 157 -18.63 7.37 9.96
C GLU A 157 -17.78 7.22 11.23
N PHE A 158 -16.52 7.66 11.15
CA PHE A 158 -15.46 7.31 12.11
C PHE A 158 -15.84 7.60 13.56
N ASP A 159 -16.40 8.76 13.83
CA ASP A 159 -16.87 9.18 15.16
C ASP A 159 -18.42 9.11 15.30
N GLY A 160 -19.08 8.43 14.37
CA GLY A 160 -20.54 8.40 14.25
C GLY A 160 -21.11 9.49 13.35
N THR A 161 -20.23 10.29 12.74
CA THR A 161 -20.59 11.34 11.75
C THR A 161 -19.76 11.19 10.49
N ALA A 162 -20.08 11.97 9.44
CA ALA A 162 -19.28 12.01 8.21
C ALA A 162 -17.94 12.73 8.43
N THR A 163 -16.98 12.08 9.11
CA THR A 163 -15.68 12.66 9.46
C THR A 163 -14.78 12.79 8.24
N TYR A 164 -14.57 11.73 7.50
CA TYR A 164 -13.70 11.68 6.33
C TYR A 164 -14.45 11.87 5.01
N GLU A 165 -15.69 11.43 4.95
CA GLU A 165 -16.55 11.47 3.76
C GLU A 165 -17.41 12.73 3.68
N TYR A 166 -18.00 12.97 2.50
CA TYR A 166 -19.07 13.95 2.35
C TYR A 166 -20.32 13.50 3.11
N ALA A 167 -20.96 14.43 3.84
CA ALA A 167 -22.19 14.16 4.58
C ALA A 167 -23.40 13.93 3.66
N ASP A 168 -23.44 14.57 2.48
CA ASP A 168 -24.47 14.35 1.46
C ASP A 168 -24.18 13.03 0.71
N PRO A 169 -25.02 11.99 0.84
CA PRO A 169 -24.78 10.70 0.22
C PRO A 169 -24.71 10.76 -1.32
N ARG A 170 -25.31 11.77 -1.93
CA ARG A 170 -25.23 11.98 -3.39
C ARG A 170 -23.84 12.36 -3.86
N LYS A 171 -22.99 12.87 -2.97
CA LYS A 171 -21.58 13.23 -3.20
C LYS A 171 -20.64 12.25 -2.51
N GLY A 172 -21.08 11.66 -1.40
CA GLY A 172 -20.26 10.87 -0.48
C GLY A 172 -20.21 9.37 -0.78
N GLU A 173 -20.88 8.90 -1.83
CA GLU A 173 -20.93 7.48 -2.15
C GLU A 173 -20.64 7.18 -3.62
N HIS A 174 -19.90 6.10 -3.86
CA HIS A 174 -19.82 5.42 -5.14
C HIS A 174 -20.82 4.26 -5.17
N PRO A 175 -21.99 4.40 -5.82
CA PRO A 175 -23.00 3.34 -5.81
C PRO A 175 -22.53 2.02 -6.38
N ASP A 176 -21.70 2.07 -7.45
CA ASP A 176 -21.21 0.89 -8.15
C ASP A 176 -20.20 0.08 -7.31
N TRP A 177 -19.41 0.75 -6.48
CA TRP A 177 -18.39 0.11 -5.64
C TRP A 177 -18.80 -0.05 -4.17
N GLY A 178 -19.90 0.60 -3.76
CA GLY A 178 -20.37 0.57 -2.37
C GLY A 178 -19.47 1.31 -1.39
N THR A 179 -18.61 2.21 -1.86
CA THR A 179 -17.59 2.90 -1.06
C THR A 179 -17.98 4.35 -0.75
N LYS A 180 -17.33 4.92 0.28
CA LYS A 180 -17.42 6.34 0.62
C LYS A 180 -16.38 7.16 -0.13
N ILE A 181 -16.67 8.43 -0.39
CA ILE A 181 -15.79 9.38 -1.08
C ILE A 181 -15.24 10.37 -0.07
N PHE A 182 -13.93 10.59 -0.07
CA PHE A 182 -13.29 11.60 0.76
C PHE A 182 -13.81 12.99 0.50
N ASP A 183 -14.17 13.72 1.58
CA ASP A 183 -14.55 15.14 1.48
C ASP A 183 -13.31 16.03 1.37
N LEU A 184 -12.86 16.23 0.14
CA LEU A 184 -11.71 17.08 -0.16
C LEU A 184 -11.98 18.58 0.12
N GLY A 185 -13.20 18.96 0.49
CA GLY A 185 -13.53 20.30 0.99
C GLY A 185 -12.99 20.55 2.40
N LYS A 186 -12.76 19.48 3.19
CA LYS A 186 -12.23 19.59 4.55
C LYS A 186 -10.70 19.66 4.53
N ASN A 187 -10.13 20.63 5.28
CA ASN A 187 -8.68 20.79 5.38
C ASN A 187 -8.01 19.56 6.05
N GLU A 188 -8.66 19.01 7.06
CA GLU A 188 -8.19 17.86 7.82
C GLU A 188 -8.08 16.60 6.94
N VAL A 189 -9.06 16.40 6.05
CA VAL A 189 -9.07 15.28 5.11
C VAL A 189 -7.96 15.45 4.06
N ARG A 190 -7.79 16.67 3.51
CA ARG A 190 -6.66 16.93 2.61
C ARG A 190 -5.32 16.73 3.28
N ASN A 191 -5.16 17.19 4.53
CA ASN A 191 -3.94 16.99 5.30
C ASN A 191 -3.67 15.52 5.56
N PHE A 192 -4.70 14.73 5.90
CA PHE A 192 -4.59 13.28 6.07
C PHE A 192 -4.04 12.62 4.79
N LEU A 193 -4.58 12.95 3.63
CA LEU A 193 -4.16 12.34 2.35
C LEU A 193 -2.79 12.83 1.91
N ILE A 194 -2.47 14.13 2.04
CA ILE A 194 -1.15 14.68 1.70
C ILE A 194 -0.07 14.06 2.61
N ALA A 195 -0.33 14.02 3.93
CA ALA A 195 0.58 13.39 4.87
C ALA A 195 0.75 11.89 4.59
N ASN A 196 -0.30 11.22 4.13
CA ASN A 196 -0.20 9.81 3.73
C ASN A 196 0.71 9.62 2.49
N ALA A 197 0.59 10.46 1.47
CA ALA A 197 1.50 10.38 0.33
C ALA A 197 2.96 10.63 0.75
N LEU A 198 3.20 11.63 1.58
CA LEU A 198 4.54 11.93 2.12
C LEU A 198 5.07 10.78 2.97
N PHE A 199 4.23 10.18 3.81
CA PHE A 199 4.59 9.01 4.62
C PHE A 199 5.19 7.88 3.78
N TRP A 200 4.55 7.49 2.69
CA TRP A 200 5.06 6.42 1.83
C TRP A 200 6.40 6.76 1.21
N VAL A 201 6.56 8.01 0.75
CA VAL A 201 7.81 8.46 0.09
C VAL A 201 8.96 8.64 1.09
N GLU A 202 8.68 9.09 2.31
CA GLU A 202 9.70 9.38 3.33
C GLU A 202 10.16 8.14 4.08
N HIS A 203 9.24 7.20 4.38
CA HIS A 203 9.55 6.02 5.18
C HIS A 203 9.90 4.79 4.36
N PHE A 204 9.44 4.70 3.12
CA PHE A 204 9.64 3.51 2.29
C PHE A 204 10.41 3.77 0.99
N HIS A 205 11.06 4.95 0.89
CA HIS A 205 11.88 5.29 -0.27
C HIS A 205 11.12 5.20 -1.60
#